data_04558b2927d169474c0ad8e2b54130ba
#
_entry.id   04558b2927d169474c0ad8e2b54130ba
#
_cell.length_a   1.000
_cell.length_b   1.000
_cell.length_c   1.000
_cell.angle_alpha   90.00
_cell.angle_beta   90.00
_cell.angle_gamma   90.00
#
_symmetry.space_group_name_H-M   'P 1'
#
loop_
_entity.id
_entity.type
_entity.pdbx_description
1 polymer ?
#
loop_
_entity_poly.entity_id
_entity_poly.type
_entity_poly.pdbx_seq_one_letter_code
_entity_poly.pdbx_strand_id
1 'polypeptide(L)'
;MSILKLTPSCKDYLWGGSRLRTDFGVQSDLNPLAEAWVLSCHPDGPSYLPDGTMLADYLAAHPEAAGTDCKKFEMFPVLTKFIDAKNSISIQVHPSNEYALEHEHQYGKTEMWYVLDCEPGAFLYYGFDHEISREELEERIRNNTLTEVLNAVPVKKGDCFFIPSGTLHAICKGVVVAEVQQNSNVTYRVYDYGRVGADGKPRALHVKQALEVMRRTPPEQHDFSPHLAKCDYFTVDVVAGGHTGTADEASFVSLLITEGEGSLTCGGETVQAKKGDSFFITAGSGAYALTGSCKALLTTV
;
A
#
# COMPACT_ATOMS: atom_id res chain seq x y z
N MET A 1 1.93 24.66 -9.42
CA MET A 1 2.81 24.07 -8.38
C MET A 1 3.19 22.71 -8.90
N SER A 2 4.49 22.45 -9.08
CA SER A 2 4.97 21.20 -9.69
C SER A 2 5.15 20.07 -8.68
N ILE A 3 5.43 20.41 -7.41
CA ILE A 3 5.64 19.47 -6.32
C ILE A 3 4.60 19.72 -5.23
N LEU A 4 3.81 18.71 -4.93
CA LEU A 4 2.86 18.72 -3.82
C LEU A 4 3.40 17.80 -2.71
N LYS A 5 3.74 18.38 -1.55
CA LYS A 5 4.04 17.59 -0.35
C LYS A 5 2.74 17.17 0.30
N LEU A 6 2.56 15.86 0.53
CA LEU A 6 1.31 15.32 1.05
C LEU A 6 1.38 15.06 2.56
N THR A 7 0.29 15.38 3.25
CA THR A 7 0.05 15.01 4.64
C THR A 7 -0.91 13.82 4.67
N PRO A 8 -0.60 12.72 5.38
CA PRO A 8 -1.40 11.51 5.36
C PRO A 8 -2.65 11.61 6.23
N SER A 9 -3.69 10.85 5.87
CA SER A 9 -4.67 10.36 6.84
C SER A 9 -4.12 9.18 7.61
N CYS A 10 -4.36 9.13 8.91
CA CYS A 10 -3.83 8.12 9.83
C CYS A 10 -4.93 7.22 10.39
N LYS A 11 -4.57 5.96 10.75
CA LYS A 11 -5.48 4.95 11.31
C LYS A 11 -4.88 4.32 12.56
N ASP A 12 -5.75 4.04 13.55
CA ASP A 12 -5.42 3.53 14.90
C ASP A 12 -5.86 2.08 15.13
N TYR A 13 -5.73 1.24 14.13
CA TYR A 13 -6.12 -0.16 14.26
C TYR A 13 -5.37 -0.87 15.39
N LEU A 14 -6.06 -1.80 16.07
CA LEU A 14 -5.58 -2.51 17.28
C LEU A 14 -4.23 -3.23 17.13
N TRP A 15 -3.85 -3.57 15.91
CA TRP A 15 -2.60 -4.25 15.62
C TRP A 15 -1.41 -3.29 15.39
N GLY A 16 -1.68 -1.98 15.34
CA GLY A 16 -0.69 -0.95 15.06
C GLY A 16 0.33 -0.75 16.17
N GLY A 17 1.40 -0.07 15.83
CA GLY A 17 2.50 0.28 16.73
C GLY A 17 2.71 1.78 16.88
N SER A 18 3.97 2.17 16.99
CA SER A 18 4.40 3.57 17.11
C SER A 18 5.49 3.94 16.12
N ARG A 19 5.97 2.96 15.32
CA ARG A 19 7.16 3.13 14.47
C ARG A 19 6.93 4.12 13.33
N LEU A 20 5.71 4.27 12.85
CA LEU A 20 5.41 5.31 11.84
C LEU A 20 5.70 6.71 12.39
N ARG A 21 5.49 6.94 13.70
CA ARG A 21 5.83 8.20 14.36
C ARG A 21 7.32 8.28 14.70
N THR A 22 7.86 7.25 15.36
CA THR A 22 9.24 7.29 15.89
C THR A 22 10.29 7.18 14.80
N ASP A 23 10.07 6.35 13.78
CA ASP A 23 11.09 5.99 12.79
C ASP A 23 10.87 6.71 11.45
N PHE A 24 9.63 7.13 11.16
CA PHE A 24 9.24 7.77 9.87
C PHE A 24 8.74 9.21 10.05
N GLY A 25 8.63 9.70 11.28
CA GLY A 25 8.27 11.10 11.57
C GLY A 25 6.83 11.48 11.18
N VAL A 26 5.94 10.49 10.98
CA VAL A 26 4.52 10.73 10.71
C VAL A 26 3.88 11.46 11.88
N GLN A 27 3.30 12.63 11.61
CA GLN A 27 2.64 13.44 12.63
C GLN A 27 1.21 12.95 12.84
N SER A 28 0.92 12.46 14.04
CA SER A 28 -0.42 11.99 14.43
C SER A 28 -0.53 11.84 15.94
N ASP A 29 -1.68 12.17 16.51
CA ASP A 29 -1.99 11.94 17.93
C ASP A 29 -2.58 10.55 18.20
N LEU A 30 -2.85 9.75 17.14
CA LEU A 30 -3.41 8.41 17.25
C LEU A 30 -2.43 7.46 17.95
N ASN A 31 -2.92 6.63 18.87
CA ASN A 31 -2.14 5.62 19.56
C ASN A 31 -2.99 4.36 19.83
N PRO A 32 -2.69 3.24 19.15
CA PRO A 32 -1.57 3.00 18.23
C PRO A 32 -1.68 3.82 16.93
N LEU A 33 -0.57 3.91 16.18
CA LEU A 33 -0.54 4.44 14.81
C LEU A 33 -0.25 3.30 13.85
N ALA A 34 -1.30 2.73 13.29
CA ALA A 34 -1.23 1.51 12.49
C ALA A 34 -0.92 1.77 11.02
N GLU A 35 -1.60 2.75 10.42
CA GLU A 35 -1.42 3.11 9.01
C GLU A 35 -1.34 4.63 8.84
N ALA A 36 -0.56 5.06 7.84
CA ALA A 36 -0.56 6.40 7.30
C ALA A 36 -0.75 6.34 5.78
N TRP A 37 -1.87 6.86 5.28
CA TRP A 37 -2.21 6.86 3.86
C TRP A 37 -1.57 8.09 3.21
N VAL A 38 -0.37 7.88 2.69
CA VAL A 38 0.56 8.94 2.28
C VAL A 38 0.31 9.45 0.85
N LEU A 39 -0.33 8.66 -0.01
CA LEU A 39 -0.88 9.04 -1.30
C LEU A 39 -2.28 8.43 -1.42
N SER A 40 -3.32 9.23 -1.29
CA SER A 40 -4.69 8.71 -1.28
C SER A 40 -5.71 9.74 -1.75
N CYS A 41 -6.56 9.32 -2.69
CA CYS A 41 -7.81 9.99 -3.05
C CYS A 41 -9.04 9.25 -2.50
N HIS A 42 -8.83 8.21 -1.65
CA HIS A 42 -9.92 7.42 -1.11
C HIS A 42 -10.71 8.20 -0.05
N PRO A 43 -12.07 8.20 -0.08
CA PRO A 43 -12.89 8.97 0.87
C PRO A 43 -12.68 8.56 2.34
N ASP A 44 -12.33 7.29 2.61
CA ASP A 44 -12.07 6.82 3.97
C ASP A 44 -10.76 7.36 4.57
N GLY A 45 -9.88 7.95 3.75
CA GLY A 45 -8.60 8.47 4.22
C GLY A 45 -7.86 9.26 3.14
N PRO A 46 -8.35 10.46 2.77
CA PRO A 46 -7.68 11.29 1.78
C PRO A 46 -6.33 11.80 2.30
N SER A 47 -5.37 11.98 1.40
CA SER A 47 -4.18 12.79 1.68
C SER A 47 -4.47 14.26 1.43
N TYR A 48 -3.74 15.13 2.13
CA TYR A 48 -3.95 16.57 2.11
C TYR A 48 -2.71 17.31 1.62
N LEU A 49 -2.92 18.40 0.90
CA LEU A 49 -1.93 19.42 0.57
C LEU A 49 -1.61 20.27 1.82
N PRO A 50 -0.52 21.06 1.81
CA PRO A 50 -0.12 21.89 2.95
C PRO A 50 -1.17 22.95 3.37
N ASP A 51 -2.05 23.36 2.46
CA ASP A 51 -3.16 24.30 2.72
C ASP A 51 -4.42 23.62 3.26
N GLY A 52 -4.40 22.29 3.42
CA GLY A 52 -5.53 21.49 3.89
C GLY A 52 -6.47 21.00 2.78
N THR A 53 -6.21 21.32 1.53
CA THR A 53 -6.99 20.80 0.39
C THR A 53 -6.79 19.29 0.25
N MET A 54 -7.85 18.52 0.07
CA MET A 54 -7.72 17.09 -0.23
C MET A 54 -7.09 16.89 -1.61
N LEU A 55 -6.18 15.90 -1.73
CA LEU A 55 -5.59 15.56 -3.03
C LEU A 55 -6.68 15.23 -4.07
N ALA A 56 -7.76 14.57 -3.66
CA ALA A 56 -8.88 14.26 -4.54
C ALA A 56 -9.54 15.52 -5.12
N ASP A 57 -9.76 16.54 -4.29
CA ASP A 57 -10.36 17.83 -4.73
C ASP A 57 -9.40 18.59 -5.65
N TYR A 58 -8.10 18.56 -5.32
CA TYR A 58 -7.08 19.15 -6.18
C TYR A 58 -7.07 18.50 -7.57
N LEU A 59 -7.08 17.16 -7.65
CA LEU A 59 -7.09 16.44 -8.93
C LEU A 59 -8.42 16.59 -9.68
N ALA A 60 -9.54 16.77 -8.98
CA ALA A 60 -10.83 17.10 -9.62
C ALA A 60 -10.80 18.49 -10.27
N ALA A 61 -10.13 19.46 -9.66
CA ALA A 61 -9.95 20.81 -10.20
C ALA A 61 -8.85 20.87 -11.29
N HIS A 62 -7.88 19.95 -11.25
CA HIS A 62 -6.71 19.87 -12.12
C HIS A 62 -6.52 18.47 -12.67
N PRO A 63 -7.44 17.95 -13.50
CA PRO A 63 -7.39 16.55 -13.97
C PRO A 63 -6.14 16.24 -14.80
N GLU A 64 -5.53 17.23 -15.43
CA GLU A 64 -4.25 17.10 -16.14
C GLU A 64 -3.09 16.71 -15.22
N ALA A 65 -3.16 17.06 -13.92
CA ALA A 65 -2.10 16.80 -12.97
C ALA A 65 -1.86 15.30 -12.70
N ALA A 66 -2.85 14.46 -12.91
CA ALA A 66 -2.73 13.00 -12.79
C ALA A 66 -2.09 12.35 -14.04
N GLY A 67 -2.15 13.01 -15.20
CA GLY A 67 -1.64 12.52 -16.46
C GLY A 67 -2.65 11.78 -17.32
N THR A 68 -2.26 11.53 -18.58
CA THR A 68 -3.17 10.92 -19.57
C THR A 68 -3.44 9.44 -19.31
N ASP A 69 -2.49 8.73 -18.68
CA ASP A 69 -2.63 7.30 -18.35
C ASP A 69 -3.65 7.04 -17.24
N CYS A 70 -3.93 8.08 -16.42
CA CYS A 70 -5.00 8.01 -15.43
C CYS A 70 -6.40 8.14 -16.05
N LYS A 71 -6.56 8.65 -17.28
CA LYS A 71 -7.87 8.86 -17.92
C LYS A 71 -8.65 7.58 -18.21
N LYS A 72 -7.98 6.43 -18.25
CA LYS A 72 -8.62 5.12 -18.41
C LYS A 72 -9.38 4.65 -17.16
N PHE A 73 -9.18 5.32 -16.02
CA PHE A 73 -9.79 4.97 -14.74
C PHE A 73 -10.89 5.97 -14.36
N GLU A 74 -11.98 5.47 -13.79
CA GLU A 74 -13.08 6.33 -13.29
C GLU A 74 -12.68 7.09 -12.02
N MET A 75 -11.81 6.50 -11.19
CA MET A 75 -11.28 7.10 -9.96
C MET A 75 -9.75 7.09 -10.02
N PHE A 76 -9.09 7.97 -9.28
CA PHE A 76 -7.63 7.95 -9.15
C PHE A 76 -7.16 6.54 -8.76
N PRO A 77 -6.22 5.91 -9.53
CA PRO A 77 -6.03 4.46 -9.45
C PRO A 77 -5.20 3.95 -8.29
N VAL A 78 -4.36 4.80 -7.68
CA VAL A 78 -3.31 4.38 -6.73
C VAL A 78 -3.61 4.87 -5.32
N LEU A 79 -3.28 4.04 -4.34
CA LEU A 79 -3.22 4.39 -2.93
C LEU A 79 -1.92 3.84 -2.36
N THR A 80 -1.16 4.69 -1.64
CA THR A 80 0.09 4.28 -0.99
C THR A 80 0.00 4.51 0.51
N LYS A 81 0.47 3.53 1.29
CA LYS A 81 0.43 3.56 2.75
C LYS A 81 1.77 3.22 3.36
N PHE A 82 2.03 3.75 4.55
CA PHE A 82 2.89 3.09 5.54
C PHE A 82 2.03 2.23 6.46
N ILE A 83 2.51 1.04 6.79
CA ILE A 83 1.86 0.11 7.71
C ILE A 83 2.88 -0.36 8.77
N ASP A 84 2.54 -0.19 10.06
CA ASP A 84 3.31 -0.71 11.20
C ASP A 84 2.53 -1.84 11.86
N ALA A 85 2.87 -3.07 11.55
CA ALA A 85 2.27 -4.27 12.11
C ALA A 85 3.01 -4.69 13.40
N LYS A 86 2.82 -3.95 14.50
CA LYS A 86 3.29 -4.37 15.83
C LYS A 86 2.74 -5.74 16.23
N ASN A 87 1.51 -6.03 15.83
CA ASN A 87 0.90 -7.36 15.89
C ASN A 87 0.45 -7.77 14.51
N SER A 88 0.36 -9.08 14.25
CA SER A 88 -0.08 -9.57 12.95
C SER A 88 -1.42 -8.97 12.53
N ILE A 89 -1.56 -8.54 11.30
CA ILE A 89 -2.85 -8.14 10.74
C ILE A 89 -3.70 -9.41 10.51
N SER A 90 -5.00 -9.24 10.26
CA SER A 90 -5.86 -10.39 9.91
C SER A 90 -5.36 -11.09 8.66
N ILE A 91 -5.54 -12.41 8.60
CA ILE A 91 -5.40 -13.14 7.34
C ILE A 91 -6.60 -12.76 6.47
N GLN A 92 -6.32 -12.27 5.26
CA GLN A 92 -7.28 -11.59 4.41
C GLN A 92 -7.03 -11.84 2.93
N VAL A 93 -8.03 -11.56 2.12
CA VAL A 93 -7.97 -11.60 0.67
C VAL A 93 -8.71 -10.39 0.10
N HIS A 94 -8.27 -9.92 -1.05
CA HIS A 94 -8.89 -8.83 -1.78
C HIS A 94 -9.49 -9.30 -3.09
N PRO A 95 -10.67 -8.77 -3.50
CA PRO A 95 -11.31 -9.12 -4.76
C PRO A 95 -10.62 -8.51 -5.98
N SER A 96 -10.91 -9.05 -7.17
CA SER A 96 -10.63 -8.41 -8.45
C SER A 96 -11.55 -7.21 -8.69
N ASN A 97 -11.24 -6.38 -9.71
CA ASN A 97 -12.13 -5.30 -10.12
C ASN A 97 -13.52 -5.78 -10.52
N GLU A 98 -13.60 -6.87 -11.27
CA GLU A 98 -14.89 -7.41 -11.71
C GLU A 98 -15.82 -7.68 -10.54
N TYR A 99 -15.32 -8.38 -9.52
CA TYR A 99 -16.09 -8.69 -8.32
C TYR A 99 -16.39 -7.44 -7.48
N ALA A 100 -15.37 -6.60 -7.22
CA ALA A 100 -15.51 -5.47 -6.32
C ALA A 100 -16.39 -4.36 -6.88
N LEU A 101 -16.34 -4.07 -8.18
CA LEU A 101 -17.21 -3.08 -8.81
C LEU A 101 -18.69 -3.51 -8.75
N GLU A 102 -18.97 -4.81 -8.92
CA GLU A 102 -20.32 -5.34 -8.86
C GLU A 102 -20.89 -5.37 -7.43
N HIS A 103 -20.07 -5.79 -6.43
CA HIS A 103 -20.56 -6.10 -5.09
C HIS A 103 -20.29 -5.01 -4.05
N GLU A 104 -19.21 -4.21 -4.24
CA GLU A 104 -18.74 -3.24 -3.27
C GLU A 104 -18.75 -1.81 -3.82
N HIS A 105 -18.98 -1.62 -5.12
CA HIS A 105 -18.91 -0.32 -5.83
C HIS A 105 -17.58 0.40 -5.63
N GLN A 106 -16.49 -0.36 -5.53
CA GLN A 106 -15.11 0.08 -5.41
C GLN A 106 -14.21 -0.72 -6.36
N TYR A 107 -12.97 -0.27 -6.54
CA TYR A 107 -11.98 -1.08 -7.23
C TYR A 107 -11.67 -2.37 -6.43
N GLY A 108 -11.22 -3.39 -7.13
CA GLY A 108 -10.49 -4.49 -6.53
C GLY A 108 -9.19 -4.02 -5.88
N LYS A 109 -8.42 -4.94 -5.33
CA LYS A 109 -7.19 -4.56 -4.64
C LYS A 109 -6.05 -5.53 -4.99
N THR A 110 -5.32 -5.17 -6.04
CA THR A 110 -3.97 -5.68 -6.30
C THR A 110 -3.00 -4.72 -5.64
N GLU A 111 -1.97 -5.25 -4.99
CA GLU A 111 -1.03 -4.47 -4.20
C GLU A 111 0.39 -5.00 -4.29
N MET A 112 1.34 -4.22 -3.83
CA MET A 112 2.69 -4.65 -3.55
C MET A 112 3.13 -4.15 -2.18
N TRP A 113 3.98 -4.93 -1.50
CA TRP A 113 4.62 -4.53 -0.26
C TRP A 113 6.12 -4.41 -0.45
N TYR A 114 6.68 -3.31 0.04
CA TYR A 114 8.12 -3.14 0.20
C TYR A 114 8.45 -3.12 1.70
N VAL A 115 9.26 -4.06 2.15
CA VAL A 115 9.63 -4.20 3.57
C VAL A 115 10.61 -3.09 3.94
N LEU A 116 10.14 -2.13 4.73
CA LEU A 116 10.93 -0.99 5.20
C LEU A 116 11.82 -1.36 6.37
N ASP A 117 11.29 -2.22 7.25
CA ASP A 117 12.02 -2.78 8.39
C ASP A 117 11.25 -3.96 8.99
N CYS A 118 11.95 -4.84 9.72
CA CYS A 118 11.31 -5.96 10.42
C CYS A 118 12.12 -6.40 11.65
N GLU A 119 11.41 -7.01 12.61
CA GLU A 119 12.05 -7.66 13.76
C GLU A 119 12.74 -8.97 13.33
N PRO A 120 13.77 -9.43 14.04
CA PRO A 120 14.39 -10.72 13.79
C PRO A 120 13.37 -11.88 13.82
N GLY A 121 13.35 -12.72 12.79
CA GLY A 121 12.41 -13.84 12.67
C GLY A 121 11.01 -13.45 12.21
N ALA A 122 10.79 -12.21 11.80
CA ALA A 122 9.53 -11.78 11.21
C ALA A 122 9.26 -12.46 9.87
N PHE A 123 8.00 -12.64 9.54
CA PHE A 123 7.54 -13.31 8.32
C PHE A 123 6.20 -12.73 7.86
N LEU A 124 5.80 -13.11 6.66
CA LEU A 124 4.49 -12.83 6.08
C LEU A 124 3.78 -14.14 5.78
N TYR A 125 2.45 -14.17 5.83
CA TYR A 125 1.70 -15.18 5.10
C TYR A 125 1.48 -14.70 3.67
N TYR A 126 1.85 -15.53 2.69
CA TYR A 126 1.79 -15.19 1.28
C TYR A 126 1.30 -16.38 0.46
N GLY A 127 -0.02 -16.48 0.28
CA GLY A 127 -0.68 -17.56 -0.40
C GLY A 127 -0.62 -18.90 0.34
N PHE A 128 -1.00 -19.96 -0.37
CA PHE A 128 -0.92 -21.32 0.12
C PHE A 128 0.44 -21.94 -0.18
N ASP A 129 0.87 -22.93 0.60
CA ASP A 129 2.11 -23.69 0.35
C ASP A 129 1.89 -24.82 -0.67
N HIS A 130 0.62 -25.21 -0.93
CA HIS A 130 0.21 -26.16 -1.96
C HIS A 130 -1.19 -25.80 -2.48
N GLU A 131 -1.64 -26.46 -3.55
CA GLU A 131 -3.02 -26.33 -4.02
C GLU A 131 -4.00 -26.97 -3.03
N ILE A 132 -5.05 -26.23 -2.63
CA ILE A 132 -6.03 -26.64 -1.64
C ILE A 132 -7.44 -26.69 -2.26
N SER A 133 -8.22 -27.73 -1.93
CA SER A 133 -9.62 -27.81 -2.35
C SER A 133 -10.50 -26.80 -1.60
N ARG A 134 -11.69 -26.51 -2.15
CA ARG A 134 -12.66 -25.67 -1.46
C ARG A 134 -13.11 -26.27 -0.14
N GLU A 135 -13.35 -27.55 -0.13
CA GLU A 135 -13.82 -28.30 1.03
C GLU A 135 -12.78 -28.29 2.15
N GLU A 136 -11.51 -28.52 1.81
CA GLU A 136 -10.41 -28.43 2.76
C GLU A 136 -10.26 -26.99 3.31
N LEU A 137 -10.31 -25.99 2.46
CA LEU A 137 -10.24 -24.59 2.88
C LEU A 137 -11.35 -24.24 3.87
N GLU A 138 -12.60 -24.63 3.59
CA GLU A 138 -13.74 -24.43 4.49
C GLU A 138 -13.56 -25.16 5.83
N GLU A 139 -12.99 -26.37 5.80
CA GLU A 139 -12.65 -27.14 7.01
C GLU A 139 -11.55 -26.43 7.83
N ARG A 140 -10.46 -26.00 7.19
CA ARG A 140 -9.35 -25.28 7.84
C ARG A 140 -9.80 -23.99 8.52
N ILE A 141 -10.68 -23.22 7.86
CA ILE A 141 -11.27 -22.01 8.43
C ILE A 141 -12.13 -22.36 9.65
N ARG A 142 -12.99 -23.37 9.54
CA ARG A 142 -13.89 -23.80 10.62
C ARG A 142 -13.14 -24.31 11.85
N ASN A 143 -12.05 -25.03 11.63
CA ASN A 143 -11.26 -25.67 12.68
C ASN A 143 -10.13 -24.75 13.22
N ASN A 144 -10.00 -23.50 12.71
CA ASN A 144 -8.91 -22.57 13.04
C ASN A 144 -7.51 -23.15 12.74
N THR A 145 -7.37 -23.97 11.71
CA THR A 145 -6.10 -24.58 11.25
C THR A 145 -5.61 -24.01 9.93
N LEU A 146 -6.17 -22.88 9.48
CA LEU A 146 -5.83 -22.24 8.20
C LEU A 146 -4.33 -21.94 8.06
N THR A 147 -3.68 -21.54 9.15
CA THR A 147 -2.24 -21.20 9.16
C THR A 147 -1.31 -22.38 8.85
N GLU A 148 -1.80 -23.64 8.99
CA GLU A 148 -1.00 -24.83 8.72
C GLU A 148 -0.78 -25.10 7.22
N VAL A 149 -1.57 -24.45 6.36
CA VAL A 149 -1.52 -24.60 4.89
C VAL A 149 -1.11 -23.30 4.19
N LEU A 150 -0.70 -22.28 4.96
CA LEU A 150 -0.23 -21.03 4.42
C LEU A 150 1.29 -21.00 4.26
N ASN A 151 1.74 -20.41 3.17
CA ASN A 151 3.15 -20.17 2.92
C ASN A 151 3.66 -19.06 3.84
N ALA A 152 4.39 -19.42 4.89
CA ALA A 152 5.03 -18.49 5.81
C ALA A 152 6.42 -18.11 5.28
N VAL A 153 6.55 -16.90 4.73
CA VAL A 153 7.77 -16.41 4.07
C VAL A 153 8.54 -15.51 5.02
N PRO A 154 9.74 -15.90 5.47
CA PRO A 154 10.64 -15.02 6.24
C PRO A 154 10.97 -13.76 5.45
N VAL A 155 11.06 -12.62 6.13
CA VAL A 155 11.30 -11.33 5.50
C VAL A 155 12.52 -10.62 6.07
N LYS A 156 13.11 -9.77 5.24
CA LYS A 156 14.14 -8.81 5.61
C LYS A 156 13.87 -7.46 4.94
N LYS A 157 14.45 -6.42 5.49
CA LYS A 157 14.42 -5.08 4.88
C LYS A 157 14.84 -5.12 3.41
N GLY A 158 14.06 -4.48 2.55
CA GLY A 158 14.27 -4.39 1.11
C GLY A 158 13.58 -5.50 0.30
N ASP A 159 12.98 -6.49 0.95
CA ASP A 159 12.17 -7.48 0.23
C ASP A 159 10.92 -6.83 -0.36
N CYS A 160 10.50 -7.34 -1.52
CA CYS A 160 9.31 -6.89 -2.23
C CYS A 160 8.40 -8.08 -2.52
N PHE A 161 7.09 -7.87 -2.32
CA PHE A 161 6.05 -8.87 -2.58
C PHE A 161 4.97 -8.24 -3.45
N PHE A 162 4.67 -8.86 -4.59
CA PHE A 162 3.53 -8.47 -5.42
C PHE A 162 2.35 -9.39 -5.11
N ILE A 163 1.22 -8.81 -4.75
CA ILE A 163 0.05 -9.52 -4.25
C ILE A 163 -1.13 -9.25 -5.19
N PRO A 164 -1.31 -10.07 -6.23
CA PRO A 164 -2.49 -9.99 -7.07
C PRO A 164 -3.77 -10.23 -6.27
N SER A 165 -4.86 -9.58 -6.67
CA SER A 165 -6.19 -9.88 -6.13
C SER A 165 -6.47 -11.39 -6.11
N GLY A 166 -7.16 -11.87 -5.07
CA GLY A 166 -7.41 -13.29 -4.84
C GLY A 166 -6.31 -14.02 -4.04
N THR A 167 -5.14 -13.42 -3.84
CA THR A 167 -4.08 -14.03 -3.02
C THR A 167 -4.38 -13.84 -1.54
N LEU A 168 -4.44 -14.94 -0.78
CA LEU A 168 -4.57 -14.91 0.69
C LEU A 168 -3.25 -14.46 1.32
N HIS A 169 -3.29 -13.47 2.22
CA HIS A 169 -2.05 -12.90 2.77
C HIS A 169 -2.26 -12.28 4.16
N ALA A 170 -1.15 -12.04 4.86
CA ALA A 170 -1.13 -11.23 6.07
C ALA A 170 0.28 -10.68 6.35
N ILE A 171 0.37 -9.42 6.77
CA ILE A 171 1.60 -8.88 7.38
C ILE A 171 1.62 -9.39 8.82
N CYS A 172 2.67 -10.15 9.17
CA CYS A 172 2.80 -10.69 10.51
C CYS A 172 3.54 -9.71 11.44
N LYS A 173 3.51 -10.05 12.72
CA LYS A 173 4.05 -9.22 13.80
C LYS A 173 5.48 -8.75 13.51
N GLY A 174 5.76 -7.47 13.82
CA GLY A 174 7.10 -6.89 13.80
C GLY A 174 7.55 -6.39 12.43
N VAL A 175 6.67 -6.35 11.43
CA VAL A 175 6.99 -5.88 10.07
C VAL A 175 6.45 -4.48 9.84
N VAL A 176 7.27 -3.62 9.22
CA VAL A 176 6.86 -2.31 8.70
C VAL A 176 7.02 -2.31 7.19
N VAL A 177 5.96 -1.97 6.48
CA VAL A 177 5.96 -1.94 5.01
C VAL A 177 5.50 -0.59 4.46
N ALA A 178 5.95 -0.28 3.24
CA ALA A 178 5.24 0.58 2.34
C ALA A 178 4.37 -0.30 1.43
N GLU A 179 3.08 -0.01 1.37
CA GLU A 179 2.11 -0.69 0.51
C GLU A 179 1.72 0.25 -0.62
N VAL A 180 1.91 -0.19 -1.86
CA VAL A 180 1.35 0.48 -3.05
C VAL A 180 0.27 -0.41 -3.62
N GLN A 181 -0.94 0.12 -3.79
CA GLN A 181 -2.13 -0.64 -4.13
C GLN A 181 -3.07 0.12 -5.05
N GLN A 182 -4.06 -0.60 -5.61
CA GLN A 182 -5.22 0.07 -6.19
C GLN A 182 -5.92 0.92 -5.12
N ASN A 183 -6.56 2.01 -5.55
CA ASN A 183 -7.28 2.93 -4.65
C ASN A 183 -8.60 2.30 -4.14
N SER A 184 -8.46 1.36 -3.22
CA SER A 184 -9.53 0.54 -2.65
C SER A 184 -9.27 0.26 -1.17
N ASN A 185 -10.34 0.12 -0.39
CA ASN A 185 -10.29 -0.31 1.01
C ASN A 185 -11.05 -1.64 1.23
N VAL A 186 -11.38 -2.36 0.17
CA VAL A 186 -12.11 -3.63 0.26
C VAL A 186 -11.22 -4.75 0.79
N THR A 187 -11.62 -5.34 1.92
CA THR A 187 -10.87 -6.40 2.59
C THR A 187 -11.81 -7.49 3.09
N TYR A 188 -11.64 -8.71 2.60
CA TYR A 188 -12.35 -9.88 3.10
C TYR A 188 -11.48 -10.61 4.12
N ARG A 189 -11.81 -10.40 5.40
CA ARG A 189 -11.12 -11.00 6.54
C ARG A 189 -11.55 -12.42 6.71
N VAL A 190 -10.59 -13.36 6.77
CA VAL A 190 -10.82 -14.80 6.92
C VAL A 190 -10.53 -15.26 8.33
N TYR A 191 -9.48 -14.71 8.96
CA TYR A 191 -9.07 -15.06 10.31
C TYR A 191 -8.45 -13.86 11.03
N ASP A 192 -8.80 -13.65 12.29
CA ASP A 192 -8.37 -12.48 13.07
C ASP A 192 -7.85 -12.83 14.48
N TYR A 193 -7.34 -14.03 14.66
CA TYR A 193 -6.70 -14.49 15.92
C TYR A 193 -7.61 -14.38 17.15
N GLY A 194 -8.93 -14.36 16.99
CA GLY A 194 -9.88 -14.18 18.09
C GLY A 194 -9.84 -12.80 18.76
N ARG A 195 -9.25 -11.80 18.13
CA ARG A 195 -9.16 -10.43 18.67
C ARG A 195 -10.56 -9.81 18.81
N VAL A 196 -10.72 -9.06 19.91
CA VAL A 196 -11.93 -8.25 20.17
C VAL A 196 -11.59 -6.77 20.04
N GLY A 197 -12.54 -5.99 19.53
CA GLY A 197 -12.47 -4.55 19.47
C GLY A 197 -12.64 -3.89 20.85
N ALA A 198 -12.57 -2.57 20.88
CA ALA A 198 -12.81 -1.78 22.11
C ALA A 198 -14.24 -1.99 22.65
N ASP A 199 -15.18 -2.38 21.82
CA ASP A 199 -16.56 -2.75 22.18
C ASP A 199 -16.71 -4.17 22.73
N GLY A 200 -15.59 -4.91 22.91
CA GLY A 200 -15.55 -6.30 23.39
C GLY A 200 -16.04 -7.33 22.37
N LYS A 201 -16.28 -6.95 21.11
CA LYS A 201 -16.75 -7.85 20.06
C LYS A 201 -15.63 -8.21 19.09
N PRO A 202 -15.61 -9.45 18.54
CA PRO A 202 -14.69 -9.79 17.48
C PRO A 202 -15.04 -9.00 16.20
N ARG A 203 -14.02 -8.66 15.39
CA ARG A 203 -14.25 -8.06 14.08
C ARG A 203 -14.97 -9.07 13.17
N ALA A 204 -15.85 -8.56 12.31
CA ALA A 204 -16.57 -9.41 11.35
C ALA A 204 -15.60 -10.15 10.43
N LEU A 205 -15.87 -11.42 10.18
CA LEU A 205 -15.23 -12.24 9.15
C LEU A 205 -16.10 -12.26 7.89
N HIS A 206 -15.45 -12.26 6.72
CA HIS A 206 -16.11 -12.22 5.42
C HIS A 206 -15.85 -13.52 4.66
N VAL A 207 -16.05 -14.67 5.35
CA VAL A 207 -15.67 -16.00 4.84
C VAL A 207 -16.35 -16.32 3.52
N LYS A 208 -17.65 -15.98 3.37
CA LYS A 208 -18.40 -16.26 2.14
C LYS A 208 -17.77 -15.55 0.94
N GLN A 209 -17.57 -14.24 1.03
CA GLN A 209 -16.96 -13.42 -0.04
C GLN A 209 -15.51 -13.87 -0.32
N ALA A 210 -14.76 -14.16 0.75
CA ALA A 210 -13.39 -14.66 0.62
C ALA A 210 -13.31 -15.96 -0.20
N LEU A 211 -14.21 -16.92 0.06
CA LEU A 211 -14.27 -18.19 -0.67
C LEU A 211 -14.64 -18.02 -2.16
N GLU A 212 -15.33 -16.94 -2.51
CA GLU A 212 -15.70 -16.62 -3.90
C GLU A 212 -14.53 -16.04 -4.70
N VAL A 213 -13.64 -15.26 -4.04
CA VAL A 213 -12.58 -14.52 -4.73
C VAL A 213 -11.18 -15.12 -4.56
N MET A 214 -10.99 -16.03 -3.60
CA MET A 214 -9.69 -16.55 -3.22
C MET A 214 -9.12 -17.54 -4.25
N ARG A 215 -7.87 -17.34 -4.65
CA ARG A 215 -7.07 -18.32 -5.37
C ARG A 215 -6.60 -19.39 -4.38
N ARG A 216 -6.75 -20.66 -4.75
CA ARG A 216 -6.44 -21.80 -3.90
C ARG A 216 -5.15 -22.52 -4.31
N THR A 217 -4.29 -21.83 -5.02
CA THR A 217 -2.98 -22.32 -5.49
C THR A 217 -1.86 -21.54 -4.81
N PRO A 218 -0.65 -22.07 -4.77
CA PRO A 218 0.52 -21.29 -4.39
C PRO A 218 0.64 -20.00 -5.22
N PRO A 219 1.21 -18.93 -4.66
CA PRO A 219 1.37 -17.68 -5.38
C PRO A 219 2.36 -17.86 -6.54
N GLU A 220 2.04 -17.21 -7.66
CA GLU A 220 2.94 -17.18 -8.81
C GLU A 220 4.14 -16.27 -8.52
N GLN A 221 5.29 -16.65 -9.08
CA GLN A 221 6.47 -15.76 -9.07
C GLN A 221 6.38 -14.80 -10.24
N HIS A 222 6.65 -13.53 -9.98
CA HIS A 222 6.67 -12.48 -11.00
C HIS A 222 8.07 -11.89 -11.11
N ASP A 223 8.53 -11.69 -12.34
CA ASP A 223 9.74 -10.90 -12.64
C ASP A 223 9.31 -9.64 -13.36
N PHE A 224 9.46 -8.52 -12.68
CA PHE A 224 9.12 -7.19 -13.21
C PHE A 224 10.36 -6.39 -13.59
N SER A 225 11.54 -7.01 -13.65
CA SER A 225 12.80 -6.30 -13.92
C SER A 225 12.70 -5.37 -15.15
N PRO A 226 13.15 -4.10 -15.04
CA PRO A 226 13.92 -3.53 -13.93
C PRO A 226 13.09 -2.98 -12.77
N HIS A 227 11.76 -3.08 -12.81
CA HIS A 227 10.84 -2.56 -11.79
C HIS A 227 10.76 -3.48 -10.58
N LEU A 228 10.31 -2.95 -9.43
CA LEU A 228 9.92 -3.77 -8.27
C LEU A 228 8.59 -4.46 -8.49
N ALA A 229 7.64 -3.73 -9.04
CA ALA A 229 6.31 -4.23 -9.38
C ALA A 229 5.74 -3.42 -10.55
N LYS A 230 4.94 -4.08 -11.39
CA LYS A 230 4.23 -3.46 -12.50
C LYS A 230 2.92 -4.17 -12.77
N CYS A 231 1.85 -3.41 -12.89
CA CYS A 231 0.53 -3.89 -13.32
C CYS A 231 -0.22 -2.78 -14.05
N ASP A 232 -1.48 -2.99 -14.38
CA ASP A 232 -2.30 -2.00 -15.11
C ASP A 232 -2.55 -0.71 -14.32
N TYR A 233 -2.32 -0.73 -13.00
CA TYR A 233 -2.67 0.37 -12.09
C TYR A 233 -1.47 1.17 -11.61
N PHE A 234 -0.30 0.54 -11.53
CA PHE A 234 0.93 1.19 -11.07
C PHE A 234 2.20 0.50 -11.55
N THR A 235 3.25 1.27 -11.65
CA THR A 235 4.64 0.82 -11.77
C THR A 235 5.41 1.38 -10.58
N VAL A 236 6.21 0.54 -9.89
CA VAL A 236 6.97 0.93 -8.69
C VAL A 236 8.44 0.61 -8.85
N ASP A 237 9.28 1.60 -8.54
CA ASP A 237 10.74 1.52 -8.55
C ASP A 237 11.33 1.97 -7.21
N VAL A 238 12.56 1.54 -6.91
CA VAL A 238 13.40 2.16 -5.87
C VAL A 238 14.40 3.08 -6.54
N VAL A 239 14.41 4.33 -6.08
CA VAL A 239 15.38 5.34 -6.53
C VAL A 239 16.17 5.89 -5.35
N ALA A 240 17.38 6.38 -5.60
CA ALA A 240 18.24 6.96 -4.58
C ALA A 240 18.61 8.41 -4.92
N GLY A 241 19.22 9.12 -3.99
CA GLY A 241 19.78 10.45 -4.25
C GLY A 241 20.75 10.42 -5.44
N GLY A 242 20.61 11.40 -6.33
CA GLY A 242 21.23 11.45 -7.64
C GLY A 242 20.31 10.99 -8.79
N HIS A 243 19.10 10.49 -8.48
CA HIS A 243 18.11 10.14 -9.49
C HIS A 243 17.57 11.40 -10.19
N THR A 244 17.45 11.30 -11.51
CA THR A 244 16.79 12.30 -12.35
C THR A 244 15.74 11.63 -13.22
N GLY A 245 14.62 12.30 -13.46
CA GLY A 245 13.53 11.81 -14.28
C GLY A 245 12.75 12.94 -14.92
N THR A 246 11.69 12.57 -15.61
CA THR A 246 10.76 13.52 -16.24
C THR A 246 9.34 13.14 -15.86
N ALA A 247 8.61 14.06 -15.27
CA ALA A 247 7.15 13.97 -15.11
C ALA A 247 6.53 14.55 -16.39
N ASP A 248 6.33 13.68 -17.37
CA ASP A 248 5.73 14.06 -18.65
C ASP A 248 4.19 14.10 -18.54
N GLU A 249 3.51 14.28 -19.66
CA GLU A 249 2.04 14.36 -19.70
C GLU A 249 1.34 13.01 -19.48
N ALA A 250 2.08 11.89 -19.52
CA ALA A 250 1.52 10.55 -19.40
C ALA A 250 1.11 10.25 -17.97
N SER A 251 1.99 10.50 -16.99
CA SER A 251 1.73 10.16 -15.59
C SER A 251 2.30 11.20 -14.62
N PHE A 252 1.64 11.33 -13.47
CA PHE A 252 2.25 11.89 -12.28
C PHE A 252 3.46 11.05 -11.84
N VAL A 253 4.31 11.60 -10.97
CA VAL A 253 5.35 10.85 -10.27
C VAL A 253 5.14 11.01 -8.77
N SER A 254 4.90 9.91 -8.06
CA SER A 254 4.88 9.91 -6.59
C SER A 254 6.21 9.44 -6.04
N LEU A 255 6.76 10.17 -5.07
CA LEU A 255 7.99 9.83 -4.36
C LEU A 255 7.70 9.69 -2.87
N LEU A 256 7.79 8.46 -2.34
CA LEU A 256 7.70 8.18 -0.91
C LEU A 256 9.11 7.97 -0.37
N ILE A 257 9.60 8.88 0.47
CA ILE A 257 10.97 8.82 1.02
C ILE A 257 11.02 7.75 2.11
N THR A 258 11.76 6.69 1.84
CA THR A 258 11.87 5.51 2.73
C THR A 258 13.08 5.55 3.64
N GLU A 259 14.15 6.26 3.24
CA GLU A 259 15.40 6.40 4.00
C GLU A 259 16.04 7.77 3.77
N GLY A 260 16.79 8.23 4.78
CA GLY A 260 17.69 9.38 4.68
C GLY A 260 17.00 10.73 4.45
N GLU A 261 17.77 11.66 3.89
CA GLU A 261 17.34 13.02 3.62
C GLU A 261 18.00 13.58 2.35
N GLY A 262 17.38 14.61 1.76
CA GLY A 262 17.84 15.22 0.54
C GLY A 262 16.95 16.38 0.11
N SER A 263 16.96 16.65 -1.19
CA SER A 263 16.10 17.66 -1.82
C SER A 263 15.48 17.14 -3.10
N LEU A 264 14.24 17.51 -3.33
CA LEU A 264 13.51 17.28 -4.57
C LEU A 264 13.33 18.58 -5.32
N THR A 265 13.77 18.61 -6.58
CA THR A 265 13.69 19.79 -7.47
C THR A 265 12.85 19.44 -8.69
N CYS A 266 11.89 20.29 -9.05
CA CYS A 266 11.08 20.19 -10.28
C CYS A 266 10.54 21.58 -10.65
N GLY A 267 10.52 21.94 -11.93
CA GLY A 267 9.93 23.20 -12.41
C GLY A 267 10.52 24.47 -11.76
N GLY A 268 11.81 24.44 -11.36
CA GLY A 268 12.47 25.55 -10.66
C GLY A 268 12.15 25.65 -9.16
N GLU A 269 11.27 24.79 -8.64
CA GLU A 269 10.95 24.65 -7.22
C GLU A 269 11.88 23.61 -6.58
N THR A 270 12.33 23.86 -5.33
CA THR A 270 13.13 22.91 -4.56
C THR A 270 12.54 22.78 -3.16
N VAL A 271 12.27 21.53 -2.74
CA VAL A 271 11.74 21.19 -1.42
C VAL A 271 12.67 20.24 -0.69
N GLN A 272 12.76 20.36 0.63
CA GLN A 272 13.47 19.40 1.46
C GLN A 272 12.70 18.10 1.55
N ALA A 273 13.41 16.98 1.42
CA ALA A 273 12.89 15.64 1.47
C ALA A 273 13.58 14.87 2.60
N LYS A 274 12.80 14.26 3.48
CA LYS A 274 13.29 13.41 4.57
C LYS A 274 12.47 12.15 4.69
N LYS A 275 13.03 11.14 5.33
CA LYS A 275 12.36 9.86 5.60
C LYS A 275 10.94 10.08 6.13
N GLY A 276 9.97 9.44 5.51
CA GLY A 276 8.53 9.54 5.81
C GLY A 276 7.78 10.59 4.98
N ASP A 277 8.47 11.50 4.29
CA ASP A 277 7.80 12.46 3.39
C ASP A 277 7.25 11.78 2.14
N SER A 278 6.08 12.24 1.70
CA SER A 278 5.43 11.84 0.46
C SER A 278 5.24 13.06 -0.44
N PHE A 279 5.64 12.93 -1.70
CA PHE A 279 5.53 13.98 -2.70
C PHE A 279 4.77 13.47 -3.92
N PHE A 280 3.94 14.33 -4.47
CA PHE A 280 3.27 14.14 -5.75
C PHE A 280 3.78 15.21 -6.73
N ILE A 281 4.48 14.80 -7.78
CA ILE A 281 4.88 15.67 -8.88
C ILE A 281 3.80 15.55 -9.94
N THR A 282 3.19 16.70 -10.29
CA THR A 282 2.10 16.70 -11.27
C THR A 282 2.61 16.34 -12.67
N ALA A 283 1.82 15.61 -13.42
CA ALA A 283 2.12 15.30 -14.82
C ALA A 283 2.35 16.59 -15.62
N GLY A 284 3.22 16.53 -16.62
CA GLY A 284 3.61 17.68 -17.43
C GLY A 284 4.55 18.67 -16.73
N SER A 285 5.02 18.40 -15.51
CA SER A 285 5.96 19.29 -14.78
C SER A 285 7.37 19.27 -15.32
N GLY A 286 7.71 18.34 -16.19
CA GLY A 286 9.02 18.23 -16.84
C GLY A 286 10.09 17.57 -15.96
N ALA A 287 11.34 17.97 -16.13
CA ALA A 287 12.47 17.36 -15.46
C ALA A 287 12.45 17.58 -13.95
N TYR A 288 12.73 16.50 -13.18
CA TYR A 288 12.91 16.54 -11.74
C TYR A 288 14.21 15.85 -11.32
N ALA A 289 14.69 16.19 -10.14
CA ALA A 289 15.88 15.57 -9.56
C ALA A 289 15.69 15.34 -8.05
N LEU A 290 16.03 14.14 -7.60
CA LEU A 290 16.14 13.79 -6.19
C LEU A 290 17.62 13.73 -5.83
N THR A 291 18.07 14.52 -4.86
CA THR A 291 19.47 14.62 -4.44
C THR A 291 19.64 14.28 -2.96
N GLY A 292 20.87 14.12 -2.50
CA GLY A 292 21.18 13.82 -1.10
C GLY A 292 21.46 12.35 -0.84
N SER A 293 21.30 11.91 0.42
CA SER A 293 21.55 10.54 0.87
C SER A 293 20.25 9.75 1.13
N CYS A 294 19.19 10.08 0.40
CA CYS A 294 17.88 9.46 0.55
C CYS A 294 17.62 8.31 -0.42
N LYS A 295 16.65 7.45 -0.06
CA LYS A 295 16.00 6.51 -0.96
C LYS A 295 14.50 6.76 -0.99
N ALA A 296 13.87 6.48 -2.11
CA ALA A 296 12.44 6.62 -2.28
C ALA A 296 11.84 5.45 -3.07
N LEU A 297 10.57 5.13 -2.79
CA LEU A 297 9.72 4.44 -3.75
C LEU A 297 9.17 5.48 -4.72
N LEU A 298 9.41 5.24 -6.00
CA LEU A 298 8.85 6.00 -7.11
C LEU A 298 7.67 5.22 -7.67
N THR A 299 6.51 5.86 -7.75
CA THR A 299 5.30 5.25 -8.30
C THR A 299 4.74 6.11 -9.43
N THR A 300 4.41 5.47 -10.54
CA THR A 300 3.69 6.03 -11.71
C THR A 300 2.54 5.10 -12.10
N VAL A 301 1.72 5.52 -13.07
CA VAL A 301 0.69 4.67 -13.70
C VAL A 301 1.15 4.20 -15.07
#